data_7a04b0149a091ddd563ea7d8df592553
#
_entry.id   7a04b0149a091ddd563ea7d8df592553
#
_cell.length_a   1.000
_cell.length_b   1.000
_cell.length_c   1.000
_cell.angle_alpha   90.00
_cell.angle_beta   90.00
_cell.angle_gamma   90.00
#
_symmetry.space_group_name_H-M   'P 1'
#
loop_
_entity.id
_entity.type
_entity.pdbx_description
1 polymer ?
#
loop_
_entity_poly.entity_id
_entity_poly.type
_entity_poly.pdbx_seq_one_letter_code
_entity_poly.pdbx_strand_id
1 'polypeptide(L)'
;MNRTKRLLTATVAAAFAGLQSFAGNDLTMIVGTYTDQSTSEGIYVYRFNQESGKAEAVSSIKSGNPSFLVFNDNATRVYAVNEYDDERRGASAFSFDASKGTLSLINSQHCGTSATKHIKNMPGAAPCNIMAYSRHLVTSNYNGGDISVFPIREDGSIGAESQYLCMFKGNDVDAH
;
A
#
# COMPACT_ATOMS: atom_id res chain seq x y z
N MET A 1 38.85 9.06 -7.06
CA MET A 1 37.78 8.04 -7.02
C MET A 1 36.67 8.61 -6.11
N ASN A 2 35.77 9.43 -6.70
CA ASN A 2 34.72 10.13 -5.98
C ASN A 2 33.51 9.20 -5.83
N ARG A 3 33.24 8.72 -4.62
CA ARG A 3 31.97 8.08 -4.26
C ARG A 3 30.92 9.18 -4.06
N THR A 4 30.12 9.41 -5.07
CA THR A 4 28.91 10.23 -4.97
C THR A 4 27.95 9.51 -4.02
N LYS A 5 27.77 10.03 -2.81
CA LYS A 5 26.73 9.60 -1.88
C LYS A 5 25.38 9.99 -2.52
N ARG A 6 24.67 9.02 -3.09
CA ARG A 6 23.26 9.21 -3.45
C ARG A 6 22.48 9.33 -2.14
N LEU A 7 21.94 10.51 -1.88
CA LEU A 7 20.91 10.69 -0.86
C LEU A 7 19.67 9.91 -1.32
N LEU A 8 19.38 8.79 -0.67
CA LEU A 8 18.07 8.15 -0.82
C LEU A 8 17.06 9.01 -0.07
N THR A 9 16.20 9.68 -0.81
CA THR A 9 14.98 10.29 -0.25
C THR A 9 14.00 9.16 0.01
N ALA A 10 13.85 8.76 1.27
CA ALA A 10 12.79 7.85 1.67
C ALA A 10 11.46 8.60 1.58
N THR A 11 10.61 8.22 0.61
CA THR A 11 9.23 8.70 0.58
C THR A 11 8.45 7.97 1.65
N VAL A 12 7.81 8.70 2.54
CA VAL A 12 7.01 8.18 3.65
C VAL A 12 5.54 8.51 3.38
N ALA A 13 4.70 7.49 3.28
CA ALA A 13 3.26 7.67 3.27
C ALA A 13 2.70 7.39 4.68
N ALA A 14 1.95 8.32 5.23
CA ALA A 14 1.31 8.18 6.54
C ALA A 14 -0.20 8.16 6.39
N ALA A 15 -0.86 7.13 6.96
CA ALA A 15 -2.30 7.07 7.09
C ALA A 15 -2.70 7.20 8.55
N PHE A 16 -3.67 8.09 8.84
CA PHE A 16 -4.19 8.30 10.17
C PHE A 16 -5.54 7.60 10.33
N ALA A 17 -5.64 6.66 11.27
CA ALA A 17 -6.92 6.13 11.70
C ALA A 17 -7.46 6.95 12.88
N GLY A 18 -8.48 7.74 12.63
CA GLY A 18 -9.22 8.44 13.67
C GLY A 18 -10.27 7.57 14.34
N LEU A 19 -9.90 6.43 14.93
CA LEU A 19 -10.86 5.62 15.72
C LEU A 19 -10.14 4.84 16.82
N GLN A 20 -10.45 5.24 18.02
CA GLN A 20 -10.08 4.77 19.35
C GLN A 20 -8.92 5.53 19.98
N SER A 21 -9.30 6.51 20.78
CA SER A 21 -8.40 7.15 21.72
C SER A 21 -7.87 6.12 22.71
N PHE A 22 -6.59 5.87 22.70
CA PHE A 22 -5.90 5.69 23.98
C PHE A 22 -6.30 6.90 24.84
N ALA A 23 -6.47 6.74 26.15
CA ALA A 23 -6.96 7.80 27.02
C ALA A 23 -6.20 9.12 26.74
N GLY A 24 -6.91 10.13 26.18
CA GLY A 24 -6.37 11.44 25.85
C GLY A 24 -6.36 11.76 24.34
N ASN A 25 -5.43 12.62 23.91
CA ASN A 25 -5.30 13.17 22.55
C ASN A 25 -4.47 12.30 21.59
N ASP A 26 -4.33 10.98 21.84
CA ASP A 26 -3.49 10.08 21.07
C ASP A 26 -4.28 9.41 19.94
N LEU A 27 -3.67 9.35 18.76
CA LEU A 27 -4.14 8.62 17.57
C LEU A 27 -3.20 7.48 17.22
N THR A 28 -3.72 6.47 16.56
CA THR A 28 -2.88 5.50 15.84
C THR A 28 -2.43 6.13 14.51
N MET A 29 -1.13 6.15 14.28
CA MET A 29 -0.53 6.54 13.00
C MET A 29 0.18 5.32 12.39
N ILE A 30 -0.13 4.99 11.15
CA ILE A 30 0.54 3.92 10.41
C ILE A 30 1.35 4.54 9.27
N VAL A 31 2.60 4.12 9.16
CA VAL A 31 3.58 4.68 8.23
C VAL A 31 4.15 3.56 7.36
N GLY A 32 3.99 3.69 6.04
CA GLY A 32 4.64 2.84 5.06
C GLY A 32 5.93 3.48 4.54
N THR A 33 6.89 2.66 4.15
CA THR A 33 8.22 3.11 3.70
C THR A 33 8.71 2.26 2.52
N TYR A 34 9.68 2.77 1.76
CA TYR A 34 10.45 1.92 0.84
C TYR A 34 11.41 1.01 1.61
N THR A 35 11.47 -0.25 1.19
CA THR A 35 12.32 -1.29 1.80
C THR A 35 13.51 -1.68 0.93
N ASP A 36 13.41 -1.49 -0.38
CA ASP A 36 14.52 -1.77 -1.29
C ASP A 36 15.72 -0.87 -0.97
N GLN A 37 16.90 -1.48 -0.83
CA GLN A 37 18.17 -0.81 -0.49
C GLN A 37 18.14 -0.04 0.84
N SER A 38 17.25 -0.42 1.77
CA SER A 38 17.13 0.17 3.10
C SER A 38 17.12 -0.92 4.19
N THR A 39 17.19 -0.49 5.45
CA THR A 39 17.02 -1.37 6.62
C THR A 39 15.59 -1.34 7.16
N SER A 40 14.65 -0.72 6.42
CA SER A 40 13.26 -0.62 6.85
C SER A 40 12.55 -1.96 6.83
N GLU A 41 11.69 -2.19 7.82
CA GLU A 41 10.79 -3.34 7.88
C GLU A 41 9.60 -3.19 6.91
N GLY A 42 9.21 -1.96 6.55
CA GLY A 42 8.11 -1.64 5.65
C GLY A 42 7.01 -0.84 6.32
N ILE A 43 6.19 -1.44 7.18
CA ILE A 43 5.09 -0.74 7.84
C ILE A 43 5.38 -0.61 9.35
N TYR A 44 5.19 0.61 9.87
CA TYR A 44 5.37 0.95 11.27
C TYR A 44 4.07 1.50 11.86
N VAL A 45 3.79 1.14 13.09
CA VAL A 45 2.66 1.66 13.88
C VAL A 45 3.20 2.55 14.98
N TYR A 46 2.66 3.75 15.09
CA TYR A 46 3.00 4.73 16.11
C TYR A 46 1.76 5.14 16.91
N ARG A 47 1.97 5.50 18.16
CA ARG A 47 1.07 6.33 18.93
C ARG A 47 1.47 7.78 18.66
N PHE A 48 0.54 8.58 18.17
CA PHE A 48 0.75 9.98 17.82
C PHE A 48 -0.09 10.89 18.72
N ASN A 49 0.56 11.74 19.48
CA ASN A 49 -0.12 12.73 20.32
C ASN A 49 -0.39 14.00 19.51
N GLN A 50 -1.66 14.33 19.31
CA GLN A 50 -2.10 15.44 18.47
C GLN A 50 -1.74 16.82 19.03
N GLU A 51 -1.59 16.94 20.36
CA GLU A 51 -1.29 18.21 21.02
C GLU A 51 0.20 18.52 20.96
N SER A 52 1.04 17.56 21.29
CA SER A 52 2.51 17.73 21.30
C SER A 52 3.20 17.43 19.98
N GLY A 53 2.52 16.76 19.03
CA GLY A 53 3.12 16.26 17.79
C GLY A 53 4.09 15.07 17.99
N LYS A 54 4.15 14.51 19.19
CA LYS A 54 5.09 13.43 19.51
C LYS A 54 4.58 12.10 18.96
N ALA A 55 5.45 11.35 18.29
CA ALA A 55 5.21 9.98 17.81
C ALA A 55 6.05 8.99 18.60
N GLU A 56 5.42 7.94 19.13
CA GLU A 56 6.07 6.84 19.84
C GLU A 56 5.85 5.53 19.08
N ALA A 57 6.94 4.82 18.76
CA ALA A 57 6.86 3.55 18.03
C ALA A 57 6.17 2.47 18.90
N VAL A 58 5.23 1.75 18.31
CA VAL A 58 4.47 0.66 18.94
C VAL A 58 4.90 -0.69 18.36
N SER A 59 4.86 -0.83 17.04
CA SER A 59 5.19 -2.06 16.34
C SER A 59 5.64 -1.81 14.91
N SER A 60 6.14 -2.85 14.26
CA SER A 60 6.41 -2.89 12.82
C SER A 60 6.03 -4.24 12.23
N ILE A 61 5.84 -4.29 10.91
CA ILE A 61 5.65 -5.53 10.15
C ILE A 61 6.38 -5.44 8.81
N LYS A 62 6.96 -6.57 8.39
CA LYS A 62 7.60 -6.68 7.07
C LYS A 62 6.60 -6.56 5.95
N SER A 63 6.88 -5.65 5.02
CA SER A 63 6.13 -5.47 3.78
C SER A 63 7.05 -4.88 2.72
N GLY A 64 6.92 -5.33 1.48
CA GLY A 64 7.77 -4.83 0.39
C GLY A 64 7.25 -3.50 -0.15
N ASN A 65 8.04 -2.44 -0.07
CA ASN A 65 7.77 -1.10 -0.60
C ASN A 65 6.31 -0.63 -0.38
N PRO A 66 5.75 -0.65 0.85
CA PRO A 66 4.40 -0.18 1.13
C PRO A 66 4.35 1.35 1.14
N SER A 67 4.59 1.98 -0.02
CA SER A 67 4.72 3.44 -0.16
C SER A 67 3.41 4.19 0.04
N PHE A 68 2.26 3.52 -0.13
CA PHE A 68 0.93 4.05 0.15
C PHE A 68 0.05 3.00 0.80
N LEU A 69 -0.77 3.44 1.77
CA LEU A 69 -1.67 2.54 2.51
C LEU A 69 -2.94 3.25 2.97
N VAL A 70 -4.01 2.47 3.15
CA VAL A 70 -5.32 2.96 3.61
C VAL A 70 -5.91 2.01 4.64
N PHE A 71 -6.78 2.55 5.52
CA PHE A 71 -7.65 1.75 6.35
C PHE A 71 -8.97 1.43 5.64
N ASN A 72 -9.63 0.35 6.05
CA ASN A 72 -11.05 0.20 5.81
C ASN A 72 -11.87 1.10 6.75
N ASP A 73 -13.18 1.23 6.50
CA ASP A 73 -14.07 2.16 7.22
C ASP A 73 -14.08 1.99 8.74
N ASN A 74 -13.92 0.78 9.24
CA ASN A 74 -13.95 0.48 10.68
C ASN A 74 -12.54 0.31 11.29
N ALA A 75 -11.48 0.65 10.55
CA ALA A 75 -10.08 0.59 10.97
C ALA A 75 -9.63 -0.77 11.54
N THR A 76 -10.22 -1.88 11.06
CA THR A 76 -9.81 -3.24 11.41
C THR A 76 -8.91 -3.90 10.37
N ARG A 77 -8.78 -3.26 9.19
CA ARG A 77 -7.94 -3.70 8.07
C ARG A 77 -7.11 -2.55 7.54
N VAL A 78 -5.91 -2.87 7.10
CA VAL A 78 -5.02 -1.98 6.36
C VAL A 78 -4.70 -2.62 5.03
N TYR A 79 -4.77 -1.84 3.97
CA TYR A 79 -4.36 -2.23 2.64
C TYR A 79 -3.19 -1.36 2.21
N ALA A 80 -2.14 -1.97 1.70
CA ALA A 80 -0.94 -1.28 1.25
C ALA A 80 -0.57 -1.71 -0.16
N VAL A 81 -0.03 -0.80 -0.97
CA VAL A 81 0.63 -1.17 -2.21
C VAL A 81 1.94 -1.91 -1.93
N ASN A 82 2.37 -2.70 -2.90
CA ASN A 82 3.75 -3.18 -3.01
C ASN A 82 4.34 -2.55 -4.28
N GLU A 83 4.96 -1.37 -4.13
CA GLU A 83 5.43 -0.53 -5.24
C GLU A 83 6.72 -1.08 -5.83
N TYR A 84 6.55 -1.97 -6.80
CA TYR A 84 7.63 -2.58 -7.58
C TYR A 84 7.35 -2.50 -9.07
N ASP A 85 8.42 -2.49 -9.86
CA ASP A 85 8.36 -2.59 -11.34
C ASP A 85 8.52 -4.02 -11.84
N ASP A 86 8.58 -5.01 -10.95
CA ASP A 86 8.79 -6.42 -11.25
C ASP A 86 7.63 -7.30 -10.74
N GLU A 87 7.84 -8.60 -10.70
CA GLU A 87 6.83 -9.58 -10.30
C GLU A 87 6.33 -9.43 -8.85
N ARG A 88 6.99 -8.60 -8.03
CA ARG A 88 6.58 -8.28 -6.65
C ARG A 88 5.49 -7.21 -6.56
N ARG A 89 5.18 -6.52 -7.67
CA ARG A 89 4.16 -5.48 -7.74
C ARG A 89 2.80 -5.97 -7.29
N GLY A 90 2.08 -5.20 -6.48
CA GLY A 90 0.77 -5.64 -6.01
C GLY A 90 0.19 -4.84 -4.88
N ALA A 91 -0.72 -5.48 -4.16
CA ALA A 91 -1.32 -4.97 -2.95
C ALA A 91 -1.38 -6.06 -1.86
N SER A 92 -1.21 -5.65 -0.62
CA SER A 92 -1.24 -6.50 0.56
C SER A 92 -2.34 -6.06 1.53
N ALA A 93 -3.04 -7.04 2.12
CA ALA A 93 -4.04 -6.84 3.16
C ALA A 93 -3.50 -7.27 4.52
N PHE A 94 -3.77 -6.48 5.54
CA PHE A 94 -3.40 -6.74 6.92
C PHE A 94 -4.61 -6.61 7.83
N SER A 95 -4.72 -7.47 8.84
CA SER A 95 -5.58 -7.23 9.98
C SER A 95 -4.89 -6.29 10.97
N PHE A 96 -5.64 -5.38 11.56
CA PHE A 96 -5.14 -4.45 12.58
C PHE A 96 -5.82 -4.70 13.92
N ASP A 97 -5.01 -4.99 14.94
CA ASP A 97 -5.45 -5.07 16.35
C ASP A 97 -5.19 -3.72 17.02
N ALA A 98 -6.22 -2.89 17.12
CA ALA A 98 -6.11 -1.55 17.71
C ALA A 98 -5.73 -1.58 19.19
N SER A 99 -6.07 -2.64 19.94
CA SER A 99 -5.76 -2.75 21.37
C SER A 99 -4.27 -2.97 21.62
N LYS A 100 -3.58 -3.64 20.69
CA LYS A 100 -2.15 -3.92 20.75
C LYS A 100 -1.33 -2.99 19.85
N GLY A 101 -1.98 -2.31 18.89
CA GLY A 101 -1.30 -1.55 17.86
C GLY A 101 -0.47 -2.44 16.93
N THR A 102 -0.97 -3.63 16.57
CA THR A 102 -0.23 -4.60 15.76
C THR A 102 -0.94 -4.95 14.46
N LEU A 103 -0.15 -5.23 13.43
CA LEU A 103 -0.61 -5.69 12.12
C LEU A 103 -0.26 -7.17 11.93
N SER A 104 -1.12 -7.90 11.21
CA SER A 104 -0.84 -9.26 10.75
C SER A 104 -1.22 -9.40 9.28
N LEU A 105 -0.33 -9.92 8.45
CA LEU A 105 -0.59 -10.14 7.03
C LEU A 105 -1.75 -11.15 6.85
N ILE A 106 -2.72 -10.78 6.01
CA ILE A 106 -3.80 -11.68 5.58
C ILE A 106 -3.40 -12.35 4.27
N ASN A 107 -3.19 -11.54 3.22
CA ASN A 107 -2.74 -12.02 1.91
C ASN A 107 -2.21 -10.86 1.05
N SER A 108 -1.69 -11.22 -0.13
CA SER A 108 -1.29 -10.28 -1.17
C SER A 108 -1.84 -10.73 -2.52
N GLN A 109 -2.02 -9.78 -3.44
CA GLN A 109 -2.38 -10.02 -4.84
C GLN A 109 -1.50 -9.17 -5.75
N HIS A 110 -1.20 -9.69 -6.93
CA HIS A 110 -0.41 -8.99 -7.94
C HIS A 110 -1.31 -8.10 -8.81
N CYS A 111 -0.81 -6.92 -9.16
CA CYS A 111 -1.43 -6.01 -10.13
C CYS A 111 -1.14 -6.44 -11.56
N GLY A 112 -2.05 -6.14 -12.49
CA GLY A 112 -1.89 -6.40 -13.93
C GLY A 112 -2.00 -7.87 -14.34
N THR A 113 -2.55 -8.73 -13.49
CA THR A 113 -2.67 -10.17 -13.78
C THR A 113 -3.76 -10.50 -14.78
N SER A 114 -4.78 -9.64 -14.91
CA SER A 114 -5.87 -9.78 -15.88
C SER A 114 -5.62 -9.04 -17.20
N ALA A 115 -4.43 -8.45 -17.37
CA ALA A 115 -4.05 -7.80 -18.63
C ALA A 115 -4.00 -8.82 -19.77
N THR A 116 -4.78 -8.60 -20.82
CA THR A 116 -4.91 -9.53 -21.97
C THR A 116 -3.87 -9.28 -23.05
N LYS A 117 -3.16 -8.15 -23.04
CA LYS A 117 -2.16 -7.76 -24.02
C LYS A 117 -0.89 -7.24 -23.38
N HIS A 118 0.24 -7.52 -24.03
CA HIS A 118 1.54 -6.98 -23.64
C HIS A 118 1.62 -5.50 -24.06
N ILE A 119 1.75 -4.64 -23.07
CA ILE A 119 2.03 -3.23 -23.24
C ILE A 119 3.55 -3.06 -23.13
N LYS A 120 4.09 -1.98 -23.67
CA LYS A 120 5.51 -1.65 -23.61
C LYS A 120 6.08 -1.65 -22.19
N ASN A 121 5.24 -1.29 -21.22
CA ASN A 121 5.55 -1.38 -19.79
C ASN A 121 4.88 -2.61 -19.16
N MET A 122 5.42 -3.10 -18.07
CA MET A 122 4.83 -4.23 -17.35
C MET A 122 3.46 -3.81 -16.78
N PRO A 123 2.36 -4.53 -17.12
CA PRO A 123 1.04 -4.22 -16.58
C PRO A 123 1.04 -4.24 -15.05
N GLY A 124 0.41 -3.24 -14.42
CA GLY A 124 0.35 -3.11 -12.97
C GLY A 124 1.64 -2.63 -12.31
N ALA A 125 2.64 -2.17 -13.08
CA ALA A 125 3.94 -1.76 -12.54
C ALA A 125 3.86 -0.46 -11.71
N ALA A 126 4.61 -0.41 -10.63
CA ALA A 126 4.69 0.68 -9.66
C ALA A 126 3.30 1.12 -9.14
N PRO A 127 2.54 0.24 -8.46
CA PRO A 127 1.32 0.66 -7.78
C PRO A 127 1.68 1.64 -6.67
N CYS A 128 1.37 2.92 -6.88
CA CYS A 128 1.80 4.02 -6.02
C CYS A 128 0.65 4.64 -5.22
N ASN A 129 -0.58 4.24 -5.48
CA ASN A 129 -1.77 4.67 -4.73
C ASN A 129 -2.73 3.50 -4.60
N ILE A 130 -3.46 3.45 -3.47
CA ILE A 130 -4.47 2.44 -3.19
C ILE A 130 -5.68 3.10 -2.53
N MET A 131 -6.87 2.67 -2.92
CA MET A 131 -8.12 3.13 -2.36
C MET A 131 -9.00 1.93 -2.03
N ALA A 132 -9.59 1.92 -0.84
CA ALA A 132 -10.59 0.95 -0.43
C ALA A 132 -11.96 1.65 -0.41
N TYR A 133 -12.92 1.13 -1.13
CA TYR A 133 -14.28 1.64 -1.15
C TYR A 133 -15.29 0.50 -1.19
N SER A 134 -16.17 0.45 -0.18
CA SER A 134 -17.15 -0.62 -0.05
C SER A 134 -16.48 -2.01 -0.07
N ARG A 135 -16.69 -2.79 -1.13
CA ARG A 135 -16.14 -4.16 -1.28
C ARG A 135 -15.06 -4.24 -2.37
N HIS A 136 -14.46 -3.12 -2.73
CA HIS A 136 -13.44 -3.07 -3.77
C HIS A 136 -12.20 -2.32 -3.31
N LEU A 137 -11.08 -2.79 -3.83
CA LEU A 137 -9.78 -2.16 -3.72
C LEU A 137 -9.35 -1.74 -5.11
N VAL A 138 -8.83 -0.52 -5.25
CA VAL A 138 -8.35 0.02 -6.52
C VAL A 138 -6.93 0.51 -6.33
N THR A 139 -6.01 0.09 -7.19
CA THR A 139 -4.66 0.63 -7.26
C THR A 139 -4.46 1.46 -8.51
N SER A 140 -3.71 2.55 -8.39
CA SER A 140 -3.18 3.30 -9.54
C SER A 140 -1.72 2.92 -9.72
N ASN A 141 -1.39 2.43 -10.91
CA ASN A 141 -0.09 1.84 -11.22
C ASN A 141 0.69 2.81 -12.13
N TYR A 142 1.65 3.54 -11.54
CA TYR A 142 2.29 4.70 -12.19
C TYR A 142 3.06 4.33 -13.46
N ASN A 143 3.98 3.36 -13.36
CA ASN A 143 4.77 2.94 -14.51
C ASN A 143 4.00 2.06 -15.48
N GLY A 144 2.97 1.34 -15.00
CA GLY A 144 2.02 0.62 -15.83
C GLY A 144 1.13 1.56 -16.63
N GLY A 145 0.81 2.75 -16.08
CA GLY A 145 -0.16 3.69 -16.65
C GLY A 145 -1.56 3.12 -16.67
N ASP A 146 -1.91 2.37 -15.65
CA ASP A 146 -3.11 1.57 -15.57
C ASP A 146 -3.69 1.53 -14.15
N ILE A 147 -4.82 0.86 -14.01
CA ILE A 147 -5.55 0.66 -12.77
C ILE A 147 -5.86 -0.83 -12.63
N SER A 148 -5.64 -1.37 -11.42
CA SER A 148 -6.09 -2.71 -11.05
C SER A 148 -7.22 -2.63 -10.04
N VAL A 149 -8.28 -3.43 -10.23
CA VAL A 149 -9.43 -3.52 -9.34
C VAL A 149 -9.52 -4.92 -8.74
N PHE A 150 -9.67 -4.98 -7.43
CA PHE A 150 -9.76 -6.22 -6.69
C PHE A 150 -11.02 -6.24 -5.82
N PRO A 151 -11.73 -7.37 -5.69
CA PRO A 151 -12.76 -7.52 -4.68
C PRO A 151 -12.13 -7.68 -3.29
N ILE A 152 -12.73 -7.05 -2.28
CA ILE A 152 -12.45 -7.31 -0.87
C ILE A 152 -13.44 -8.38 -0.40
N ARG A 153 -12.92 -9.50 0.13
CA ARG A 153 -13.72 -10.58 0.67
C ARG A 153 -14.24 -10.26 2.08
N GLU A 154 -15.18 -11.03 2.58
CA GLU A 154 -15.78 -10.82 3.91
C GLU A 154 -14.79 -10.89 5.06
N ASP A 155 -13.75 -11.71 4.93
CA ASP A 155 -12.64 -11.81 5.90
C ASP A 155 -11.64 -10.66 5.81
N GLY A 156 -11.82 -9.75 4.83
CA GLY A 156 -10.93 -8.62 4.55
C GLY A 156 -9.75 -8.96 3.64
N SER A 157 -9.66 -10.19 3.14
CA SER A 157 -8.62 -10.57 2.18
C SER A 157 -8.89 -9.95 0.80
N ILE A 158 -7.83 -9.76 0.02
CA ILE A 158 -7.90 -9.29 -1.37
C ILE A 158 -8.20 -10.50 -2.27
N GLY A 159 -9.25 -10.41 -3.10
CA GLY A 159 -9.55 -11.39 -4.14
C GLY A 159 -8.61 -11.26 -5.34
N ALA A 160 -8.71 -12.18 -6.30
CA ALA A 160 -8.01 -12.04 -7.57
C ALA A 160 -8.45 -10.75 -8.28
N GLU A 161 -7.52 -10.16 -9.05
CA GLU A 161 -7.83 -8.97 -9.86
C GLU A 161 -9.06 -9.25 -10.74
N SER A 162 -10.09 -8.41 -10.57
CA SER A 162 -11.36 -8.55 -11.29
C SER A 162 -11.43 -7.68 -12.53
N GLN A 163 -10.64 -6.62 -12.58
CA GLN A 163 -10.57 -5.72 -13.72
C GLN A 163 -9.19 -5.05 -13.81
N TYR A 164 -8.73 -4.89 -15.03
CA TYR A 164 -7.55 -4.14 -15.41
C TYR A 164 -7.95 -3.07 -16.42
N LEU A 165 -7.57 -1.81 -16.18
CA LEU A 165 -7.91 -0.67 -17.02
C LEU A 165 -6.62 0.05 -17.43
N CYS A 166 -6.24 -0.11 -18.71
CA CYS A 166 -5.10 0.63 -19.26
C CYS A 166 -5.52 2.02 -19.74
N MET A 167 -4.77 3.04 -19.30
CA MET A 167 -5.04 4.44 -19.66
C MET A 167 -4.26 4.91 -20.88
N PHE A 168 -3.27 4.14 -21.34
CA PHE A 168 -2.52 4.49 -22.53
C PHE A 168 -3.32 4.24 -23.79
N LYS A 169 -3.46 5.28 -24.61
CA LYS A 169 -3.95 5.20 -26.00
C LYS A 169 -2.73 5.25 -26.92
N GLY A 170 -2.17 4.11 -27.28
CA GLY A 170 -1.11 3.98 -28.27
C GLY A 170 -1.49 2.96 -29.35
N ASN A 171 -0.77 2.95 -30.47
CA ASN A 171 -1.04 2.04 -31.60
C ASN A 171 -0.92 0.55 -31.25
N ASP A 172 -0.42 0.22 -30.03
CA ASP A 172 -0.20 -1.15 -29.56
C ASP A 172 -1.11 -1.52 -28.38
N VAL A 173 -2.11 -0.70 -28.05
CA VAL A 173 -2.97 -0.91 -26.89
C VAL A 173 -4.43 -0.81 -27.32
N ASP A 174 -5.10 -1.95 -27.49
CA ASP A 174 -6.56 -1.96 -27.53
C ASP A 174 -7.06 -1.80 -26.08
N ALA A 175 -7.43 -0.57 -25.74
CA ALA A 175 -8.21 -0.32 -24.53
C ALA A 175 -9.63 -0.84 -24.76
N HIS A 176 -10.05 -1.83 -24.02
CA HIS A 176 -11.43 -2.27 -23.93
C HIS A 176 -12.07 -1.77 -22.67
#